data_01cd409c3de635b894c48d712e3869a9
#
_entry.id   01cd409c3de635b894c48d712e3869a9
#
_cell.length_a   1.000
_cell.length_b   1.000
_cell.length_c   1.000
_cell.angle_alpha   90.00
_cell.angle_beta   90.00
_cell.angle_gamma   90.00
#
_symmetry.space_group_name_H-M   'P 1'
#
loop_
_entity.id
_entity.type
_entity.pdbx_description
1 polymer ?
#
loop_
_entity_poly.entity_id
_entity_poly.type
_entity_poly.pdbx_seq_one_letter_code
_entity_poly.pdbx_strand_id
1 'polypeptide(L)'
;MSDQAEPGFVRVRLDLSYDGKDFSGWAKQTSRRTVQGEIEDALRTVTRSSVTYDLTVAGRTDAGVHARGQVAHVDLPEAVWGEHEEKLLRRLAGRLPLDVRIWRAAPAPAGFNARFSALWRRYAYRVGDRPGGVDPLTRGHVLWHDRPLDLDAMNEAAALMVGEHDFAAYCKKREGATTIRTLQKLRWVRDEESGVLTATVQADAFCHNMVRALIGAALFVGDGRRPASWPAEVLAAKVRDPGVHVVRPHGLTLEEVAYPADDLLAARAEEARNVRTLPGAGCC
;
A
#
# COMPACT_ATOMS: atom_id res chain seq x y z
N MET A 1 11.34 -8.95 -15.73
CA MET A 1 11.41 -9.95 -14.64
C MET A 1 10.41 -11.04 -14.97
N SER A 2 10.83 -12.29 -14.98
CA SER A 2 9.99 -13.45 -15.28
C SER A 2 8.90 -13.65 -14.22
N ASP A 3 7.68 -14.07 -14.62
CA ASP A 3 6.61 -14.44 -13.68
C ASP A 3 6.80 -15.83 -13.06
N GLN A 4 7.85 -16.52 -13.46
CA GLN A 4 8.27 -17.82 -12.90
C GLN A 4 9.65 -17.68 -12.27
N ALA A 5 9.91 -18.48 -11.23
CA ALA A 5 11.26 -18.63 -10.73
C ALA A 5 12.16 -19.23 -11.82
N GLU A 6 13.43 -18.86 -11.82
CA GLU A 6 14.41 -19.50 -12.71
C GLU A 6 14.58 -20.99 -12.33
N PRO A 7 14.98 -21.86 -13.27
CA PRO A 7 15.29 -23.25 -12.96
C PRO A 7 16.25 -23.35 -11.77
N GLY A 8 15.96 -24.24 -10.84
CA GLY A 8 16.74 -24.39 -9.58
C GLY A 8 16.36 -23.42 -8.46
N PHE A 9 15.30 -22.60 -8.64
CA PHE A 9 14.76 -21.70 -7.62
C PHE A 9 13.28 -21.99 -7.34
N VAL A 10 12.89 -21.81 -6.09
CA VAL A 10 11.50 -21.81 -5.63
C VAL A 10 11.08 -20.38 -5.35
N ARG A 11 10.00 -19.92 -5.97
CA ARG A 11 9.35 -18.66 -5.61
C ARG A 11 8.59 -18.82 -4.31
N VAL A 12 8.99 -18.09 -3.29
CA VAL A 12 8.35 -18.12 -1.97
C VAL A 12 7.52 -16.85 -1.78
N ARG A 13 6.21 -17.01 -1.56
CA ARG A 13 5.31 -15.93 -1.16
C ARG A 13 5.48 -15.67 0.33
N LEU A 14 5.55 -14.41 0.69
CA LEU A 14 5.62 -13.90 2.06
C LEU A 14 4.41 -13.01 2.33
N ASP A 15 3.56 -13.39 3.31
CA ASP A 15 2.52 -12.53 3.85
C ASP A 15 3.05 -11.91 5.15
N LEU A 16 3.01 -10.58 5.27
CA LEU A 16 3.72 -9.87 6.33
C LEU A 16 3.04 -8.58 6.79
N SER A 17 3.43 -8.14 7.99
CA SER A 17 3.01 -6.87 8.57
C SER A 17 4.19 -6.10 9.16
N TYR A 18 4.03 -4.78 9.28
CA TYR A 18 5.01 -3.92 9.93
C TYR A 18 4.40 -2.63 10.49
N ASP A 19 4.96 -2.17 11.59
CA ASP A 19 4.81 -0.79 12.04
C ASP A 19 5.83 0.08 11.27
N GLY A 20 5.33 0.93 10.39
CA GLY A 20 6.16 1.74 9.49
C GLY A 20 6.82 2.94 10.14
N LYS A 21 6.52 3.25 11.42
CA LYS A 21 6.87 4.49 12.11
C LYS A 21 8.36 4.85 11.97
N ASP A 22 9.24 3.88 12.20
CA ASP A 22 10.69 4.08 12.24
C ASP A 22 11.39 3.60 10.96
N PHE A 23 10.62 3.39 9.89
CA PHE A 23 11.13 3.00 8.57
C PHE A 23 11.13 4.16 7.58
N SER A 24 12.18 4.24 6.77
CA SER A 24 12.26 5.14 5.61
C SER A 24 11.47 4.63 4.39
N GLY A 25 10.42 3.85 4.64
CA GLY A 25 9.56 3.20 3.69
C GLY A 25 9.97 1.75 3.39
N TRP A 26 9.33 1.19 2.37
CA TRP A 26 9.59 -0.21 1.97
C TRP A 26 10.95 -0.39 1.31
N ALA A 27 11.21 0.35 0.23
CA ALA A 27 12.30 0.06 -0.69
C ALA A 27 13.68 0.26 -0.06
N LYS A 28 14.57 -0.70 -0.26
CA LYS A 28 15.96 -0.67 0.21
C LYS A 28 16.68 0.60 -0.23
N GLN A 29 17.42 1.21 0.69
CA GLN A 29 18.23 2.42 0.51
C GLN A 29 19.55 2.23 1.23
N THR A 30 20.64 2.76 0.65
CA THR A 30 22.01 2.48 1.09
C THR A 30 22.29 2.86 2.55
N SER A 31 21.67 3.90 3.10
CA SER A 31 21.99 4.44 4.43
C SER A 31 20.77 4.56 5.35
N ARG A 32 19.64 3.92 5.00
CA ARG A 32 18.41 4.08 5.74
C ARG A 32 17.79 2.74 6.10
N ARG A 33 17.18 2.68 7.27
CA ARG A 33 16.41 1.53 7.71
C ARG A 33 15.13 1.41 6.88
N THR A 34 14.94 0.28 6.21
CA THR A 34 13.81 0.01 5.32
C THR A 34 13.27 -1.39 5.56
N VAL A 35 11.98 -1.61 5.32
CA VAL A 35 11.35 -2.91 5.55
C VAL A 35 11.99 -4.01 4.68
N GLN A 36 12.21 -3.71 3.40
CA GLN A 36 12.88 -4.64 2.47
C GLN A 36 14.28 -5.00 2.95
N GLY A 37 15.07 -4.01 3.40
CA GLY A 37 16.44 -4.26 3.89
C GLY A 37 16.47 -5.18 5.09
N GLU A 38 15.59 -4.96 6.10
CA GLU A 38 15.51 -5.83 7.29
C GLU A 38 15.14 -7.28 6.94
N ILE A 39 14.20 -7.46 5.99
CA ILE A 39 13.77 -8.81 5.58
C ILE A 39 14.87 -9.52 4.79
N GLU A 40 15.52 -8.85 3.84
CA GLU A 40 16.62 -9.42 3.05
C GLU A 40 17.81 -9.80 3.93
N ASP A 41 18.17 -8.95 4.90
CA ASP A 41 19.24 -9.23 5.87
C ASP A 41 18.88 -10.38 6.82
N ALA A 42 17.61 -10.46 7.24
CA ALA A 42 17.12 -11.57 8.05
C ALA A 42 17.16 -12.89 7.25
N LEU A 43 16.68 -12.90 6.02
CA LEU A 43 16.73 -14.07 5.13
C LEU A 43 18.17 -14.56 4.95
N ARG A 44 19.11 -13.67 4.59
CA ARG A 44 20.51 -14.01 4.43
C ARG A 44 21.12 -14.62 5.70
N THR A 45 20.79 -14.06 6.86
CA THR A 45 21.30 -14.54 8.15
C THR A 45 20.76 -15.93 8.49
N VAL A 46 19.45 -16.16 8.34
CA VAL A 46 18.81 -17.42 8.76
C VAL A 46 19.09 -18.57 7.80
N THR A 47 19.31 -18.27 6.52
CA THR A 47 19.65 -19.26 5.49
C THR A 47 21.18 -19.49 5.37
N ARG A 48 21.99 -18.65 6.02
CA ARG A 48 23.47 -18.68 5.91
C ARG A 48 23.97 -18.68 4.48
N SER A 49 23.19 -18.06 3.59
CA SER A 49 23.48 -18.03 2.16
C SER A 49 24.27 -16.76 1.80
N SER A 50 25.20 -16.91 0.86
CA SER A 50 25.90 -15.80 0.22
C SER A 50 25.09 -15.15 -0.90
N VAL A 51 23.92 -15.74 -1.26
CA VAL A 51 23.04 -15.23 -2.31
C VAL A 51 22.41 -13.91 -1.85
N THR A 52 22.38 -12.94 -2.74
CA THR A 52 21.63 -11.70 -2.55
C THR A 52 20.15 -11.98 -2.87
N TYR A 53 19.29 -11.79 -1.90
CA TYR A 53 17.85 -11.88 -2.09
C TYR A 53 17.29 -10.51 -2.52
N ASP A 54 16.42 -10.51 -3.51
CA ASP A 54 15.69 -9.32 -3.97
C ASP A 54 14.18 -9.57 -3.83
N LEU A 55 13.54 -8.80 -2.94
CA LEU A 55 12.11 -8.94 -2.72
C LEU A 55 11.31 -8.12 -3.71
N THR A 56 10.38 -8.78 -4.39
CA THR A 56 9.33 -8.11 -5.15
C THR A 56 8.08 -7.95 -4.27
N VAL A 57 7.63 -6.71 -4.05
CA VAL A 57 6.50 -6.38 -3.20
C VAL A 57 5.24 -6.03 -4.00
N ALA A 58 4.06 -6.33 -3.44
CA ALA A 58 2.77 -5.99 -4.05
C ALA A 58 2.57 -4.48 -4.25
N GLY A 59 3.01 -3.69 -3.28
CA GLY A 59 2.98 -2.23 -3.36
C GLY A 59 3.95 -1.61 -2.36
N ARG A 60 4.84 -0.75 -2.83
CA ARG A 60 5.75 0.00 -1.95
C ARG A 60 4.93 0.95 -1.08
N THR A 61 5.29 1.05 0.20
CA THR A 61 4.75 2.04 1.12
C THR A 61 5.78 3.14 1.36
N ASP A 62 5.29 4.35 1.59
CA ASP A 62 6.13 5.52 1.91
C ASP A 62 6.68 5.41 3.35
N ALA A 63 7.66 6.26 3.68
CA ALA A 63 8.18 6.40 5.04
C ALA A 63 7.04 6.67 6.04
N GLY A 64 7.03 5.95 7.15
CA GLY A 64 6.04 6.09 8.22
C GLY A 64 4.67 5.45 7.93
N VAL A 65 4.47 4.79 6.80
CA VAL A 65 3.24 4.06 6.44
C VAL A 65 3.32 2.62 6.94
N HIS A 66 2.27 2.15 7.60
CA HIS A 66 2.16 0.80 8.14
C HIS A 66 1.59 -0.20 7.13
N ALA A 67 1.74 -1.48 7.43
CA ALA A 67 1.02 -2.53 6.72
C ALA A 67 0.61 -3.65 7.69
N ARG A 68 -0.61 -4.15 7.51
CA ARG A 68 -1.14 -5.35 8.16
C ARG A 68 -1.19 -6.52 7.20
N GLY A 69 -1.46 -6.26 5.92
CA GLY A 69 -1.61 -7.26 4.86
C GLY A 69 -0.69 -7.01 3.66
N GLN A 70 0.60 -6.76 3.90
CA GLN A 70 1.58 -6.66 2.81
C GLN A 70 1.92 -8.05 2.28
N VAL A 71 2.14 -8.14 0.97
CA VAL A 71 2.59 -9.35 0.29
C VAL A 71 3.86 -9.07 -0.50
N ALA A 72 4.82 -9.97 -0.39
CA ALA A 72 6.03 -9.98 -1.21
C ALA A 72 6.33 -11.38 -1.72
N HIS A 73 7.24 -11.51 -2.67
CA HIS A 73 7.86 -12.78 -3.00
C HIS A 73 9.37 -12.63 -3.13
N VAL A 74 10.05 -13.74 -2.94
CA VAL A 74 11.49 -13.90 -3.14
C VAL A 74 11.74 -15.24 -3.81
N ASP A 75 12.71 -15.31 -4.72
CA ASP A 75 13.15 -16.54 -5.33
C ASP A 75 14.34 -17.10 -4.52
N LEU A 76 14.17 -18.27 -3.90
CA LEU A 76 15.18 -18.97 -3.11
C LEU A 76 15.71 -20.18 -3.89
N PRO A 77 17.02 -20.49 -3.84
CA PRO A 77 17.53 -21.75 -4.38
C PRO A 77 16.79 -22.95 -3.78
N GLU A 78 16.44 -23.95 -4.58
CA GLU A 78 15.69 -25.15 -4.13
C GLU A 78 16.36 -25.84 -2.94
N ALA A 79 17.68 -25.95 -2.95
CA ALA A 79 18.45 -26.55 -1.85
C ALA A 79 18.28 -25.73 -0.53
N VAL A 80 18.27 -24.39 -0.64
CA VAL A 80 18.05 -23.51 0.52
C VAL A 80 16.63 -23.62 1.03
N TRP A 81 15.64 -23.66 0.15
CA TRP A 81 14.24 -23.83 0.53
C TRP A 81 14.04 -25.18 1.25
N GLY A 82 14.47 -26.28 0.66
CA GLY A 82 14.31 -27.63 1.23
C GLY A 82 14.99 -27.79 2.61
N GLU A 83 16.14 -27.14 2.86
CA GLU A 83 16.81 -27.16 4.18
C GLU A 83 16.04 -26.35 5.24
N HIS A 84 15.31 -25.33 4.84
CA HIS A 84 14.82 -24.32 5.79
C HIS A 84 13.30 -24.23 5.90
N GLU A 85 12.52 -24.80 4.97
CA GLU A 85 11.06 -24.67 4.85
C GLU A 85 10.34 -24.76 6.20
N GLU A 86 10.54 -25.85 6.94
CA GLU A 86 9.84 -26.10 8.21
C GLU A 86 10.19 -25.10 9.33
N LYS A 87 11.38 -24.51 9.28
CA LYS A 87 11.94 -23.69 10.38
C LYS A 87 12.04 -22.21 10.03
N LEU A 88 11.79 -21.86 8.75
CA LEU A 88 12.03 -20.51 8.21
C LEU A 88 11.26 -19.46 8.98
N LEU A 89 9.97 -19.62 9.18
CA LEU A 89 9.12 -18.65 9.89
C LEU A 89 9.62 -18.42 11.32
N ARG A 90 9.93 -19.49 12.06
CA ARG A 90 10.43 -19.39 13.44
C ARG A 90 11.78 -18.68 13.50
N ARG A 91 12.69 -18.99 12.58
CA ARG A 91 14.02 -18.35 12.50
C ARG A 91 13.90 -16.87 12.13
N LEU A 92 13.04 -16.53 11.18
CA LEU A 92 12.76 -15.15 10.80
C LEU A 92 12.14 -14.37 11.96
N ALA A 93 11.18 -14.96 12.69
CA ALA A 93 10.59 -14.32 13.86
C ALA A 93 11.62 -14.00 14.96
N GLY A 94 12.63 -14.85 15.13
CA GLY A 94 13.74 -14.62 16.08
C GLY A 94 14.79 -13.61 15.59
N ARG A 95 14.89 -13.38 14.28
CA ARG A 95 15.90 -12.48 13.71
C ARG A 95 15.35 -11.09 13.36
N LEU A 96 14.10 -11.03 12.92
CA LEU A 96 13.44 -9.77 12.57
C LEU A 96 13.18 -8.90 13.81
N PRO A 97 13.32 -7.58 13.70
CA PRO A 97 12.95 -6.67 14.77
C PRO A 97 11.44 -6.74 15.08
N LEU A 98 11.03 -6.25 16.25
CA LEU A 98 9.64 -6.38 16.73
C LEU A 98 8.61 -5.69 15.86
N ASP A 99 9.01 -4.72 15.08
CA ASP A 99 8.15 -3.93 14.20
C ASP A 99 7.98 -4.52 12.78
N VAL A 100 8.53 -5.72 12.50
CA VAL A 100 8.30 -6.50 11.27
C VAL A 100 7.97 -7.94 11.62
N ARG A 101 6.92 -8.50 11.00
CA ARG A 101 6.56 -9.92 11.13
C ARG A 101 6.18 -10.51 9.80
N ILE A 102 6.69 -11.72 9.53
CA ILE A 102 6.25 -12.58 8.45
C ILE A 102 5.31 -13.62 9.04
N TRP A 103 4.07 -13.67 8.57
CA TRP A 103 3.02 -14.56 9.06
C TRP A 103 2.94 -15.87 8.28
N ARG A 104 3.33 -15.82 7.02
CA ARG A 104 3.36 -16.97 6.11
C ARG A 104 4.56 -16.86 5.20
N ALA A 105 5.24 -18.00 5.00
CA ALA A 105 6.21 -18.21 3.95
C ALA A 105 5.90 -19.57 3.32
N ALA A 106 5.55 -19.60 2.03
CA ALA A 106 5.15 -20.83 1.34
C ALA A 106 5.50 -20.71 -0.15
N PRO A 107 5.71 -21.85 -0.84
CA PRO A 107 5.84 -21.83 -2.29
C PRO A 107 4.65 -21.11 -2.92
N ALA A 108 4.94 -20.20 -3.84
CA ALA A 108 3.92 -19.47 -4.56
C ALA A 108 3.36 -20.34 -5.70
N PRO A 109 2.06 -20.22 -6.03
CA PRO A 109 1.50 -20.85 -7.21
C PRO A 109 2.22 -20.42 -8.49
N ALA A 110 2.16 -21.24 -9.53
CA ALA A 110 2.75 -20.93 -10.83
C ALA A 110 2.22 -19.60 -11.39
N GLY A 111 3.10 -18.79 -11.96
CA GLY A 111 2.75 -17.48 -12.50
C GLY A 111 2.50 -16.38 -11.46
N PHE A 112 2.68 -16.65 -10.16
CA PHE A 112 2.51 -15.64 -9.12
C PHE A 112 3.57 -14.55 -9.20
N ASN A 113 3.12 -13.32 -9.25
CA ASN A 113 3.95 -12.13 -9.08
C ASN A 113 3.27 -11.20 -8.07
N ALA A 114 3.91 -10.95 -6.91
CA ALA A 114 3.32 -10.16 -5.83
C ALA A 114 2.82 -8.78 -6.31
N ARG A 115 3.52 -8.16 -7.25
CA ARG A 115 3.17 -6.83 -7.76
C ARG A 115 2.12 -6.87 -8.86
N PHE A 116 2.32 -7.72 -9.86
CA PHE A 116 1.55 -7.67 -11.10
C PHE A 116 0.33 -8.59 -11.08
N SER A 117 0.35 -9.71 -10.34
CA SER A 117 -0.83 -10.57 -10.20
C SER A 117 -1.92 -9.99 -9.29
N ALA A 118 -1.63 -8.91 -8.56
CA ALA A 118 -2.62 -8.33 -7.64
C ALA A 118 -3.78 -7.66 -8.37
N LEU A 119 -5.02 -7.92 -7.89
CA LEU A 119 -6.26 -7.32 -8.37
C LEU A 119 -6.46 -5.91 -7.83
N TRP A 120 -6.28 -5.76 -6.51
CA TRP A 120 -6.43 -4.48 -5.82
C TRP A 120 -5.62 -4.46 -4.52
N ARG A 121 -5.47 -3.26 -3.97
CA ARG A 121 -4.91 -2.96 -2.64
C ARG A 121 -5.94 -2.16 -1.87
N ARG A 122 -6.09 -2.48 -0.58
CA ARG A 122 -6.99 -1.78 0.32
C ARG A 122 -6.20 -1.18 1.48
N TYR A 123 -6.39 0.11 1.64
CA TYR A 123 -5.81 0.87 2.74
C TYR A 123 -6.89 1.33 3.71
N ALA A 124 -6.52 1.48 4.98
CA ALA A 124 -7.27 2.24 5.96
C ALA A 124 -6.47 3.49 6.35
N TYR A 125 -7.16 4.63 6.48
CA TYR A 125 -6.59 5.83 7.09
C TYR A 125 -7.44 6.23 8.28
N ARG A 126 -6.81 6.42 9.45
CA ARG A 126 -7.50 6.67 10.71
C ARG A 126 -7.27 8.09 11.18
N VAL A 127 -8.37 8.76 11.59
CA VAL A 127 -8.37 10.16 12.06
C VAL A 127 -9.19 10.27 13.34
N GLY A 128 -8.66 10.92 14.34
CA GLY A 128 -9.39 11.34 15.54
C GLY A 128 -9.60 12.85 15.52
N ASP A 129 -10.85 13.30 15.69
CA ASP A 129 -11.24 14.72 15.66
C ASP A 129 -11.76 15.25 17.03
N ARG A 130 -11.53 14.48 18.09
CA ARG A 130 -11.89 14.93 19.43
C ARG A 130 -10.97 16.09 19.90
N PRO A 131 -11.52 17.13 20.55
CA PRO A 131 -10.71 18.27 21.04
C PRO A 131 -9.59 17.85 21.99
N GLY A 132 -9.78 16.77 22.77
CA GLY A 132 -8.78 16.25 23.71
C GLY A 132 -7.63 15.46 23.08
N GLY A 133 -7.62 15.28 21.74
CA GLY A 133 -6.59 14.54 21.04
C GLY A 133 -6.99 13.07 20.76
N VAL A 134 -5.98 12.23 20.56
CA VAL A 134 -6.14 10.78 20.29
C VAL A 134 -5.65 9.96 21.48
N ASP A 135 -6.18 8.75 21.62
CA ASP A 135 -5.72 7.78 22.61
C ASP A 135 -4.20 7.58 22.52
N PRO A 136 -3.44 7.76 23.61
CA PRO A 136 -2.00 7.54 23.64
C PRO A 136 -1.56 6.16 23.14
N LEU A 137 -2.37 5.12 23.31
CA LEU A 137 -2.06 3.76 22.86
C LEU A 137 -2.17 3.61 21.33
N THR A 138 -2.98 4.44 20.67
CA THR A 138 -3.17 4.40 19.22
C THR A 138 -2.54 5.58 18.49
N ARG A 139 -1.88 6.52 19.20
CA ARG A 139 -1.30 7.75 18.64
C ARG A 139 -0.33 7.55 17.47
N GLY A 140 0.26 6.35 17.34
CA GLY A 140 1.14 5.99 16.24
C GLY A 140 0.40 5.60 14.96
N HIS A 141 -0.93 5.38 15.04
CA HIS A 141 -1.76 4.84 13.96
C HIS A 141 -3.00 5.69 13.65
N VAL A 142 -3.22 6.79 14.40
CA VAL A 142 -4.35 7.70 14.24
C VAL A 142 -3.84 9.12 14.10
N LEU A 143 -4.20 9.79 13.02
CA LEU A 143 -3.92 11.23 12.85
C LEU A 143 -4.88 12.02 13.75
N TRP A 144 -4.36 12.89 14.59
CA TRP A 144 -5.20 13.88 15.23
C TRP A 144 -5.48 15.06 14.29
N HIS A 145 -6.76 15.41 14.18
CA HIS A 145 -7.27 16.58 13.47
C HIS A 145 -7.98 17.48 14.51
N ASP A 146 -7.62 18.75 14.56
CA ASP A 146 -8.01 19.66 15.62
C ASP A 146 -9.43 20.25 15.47
N ARG A 147 -10.15 19.86 14.41
CA ARG A 147 -11.50 20.35 14.10
C ARG A 147 -12.47 19.19 13.96
N PRO A 148 -13.76 19.38 14.37
CA PRO A 148 -14.80 18.39 14.09
C PRO A 148 -14.92 18.13 12.59
N LEU A 149 -15.17 16.88 12.23
CA LEU A 149 -15.31 16.44 10.84
C LEU A 149 -16.75 16.00 10.54
N ASP A 150 -17.33 16.59 9.50
CA ASP A 150 -18.62 16.20 8.95
C ASP A 150 -18.46 14.94 8.11
N LEU A 151 -18.93 13.81 8.66
CA LEU A 151 -18.82 12.49 8.03
C LEU A 151 -19.66 12.39 6.75
N ASP A 152 -20.83 13.04 6.69
CA ASP A 152 -21.73 12.97 5.55
C ASP A 152 -21.15 13.74 4.37
N ALA A 153 -20.66 14.96 4.59
CA ALA A 153 -19.97 15.75 3.57
C ALA A 153 -18.71 15.02 3.03
N MET A 154 -17.94 14.36 3.92
CA MET A 154 -16.78 13.56 3.49
C MET A 154 -17.18 12.36 2.64
N ASN A 155 -18.29 11.69 2.95
CA ASN A 155 -18.78 10.56 2.16
C ASN A 155 -19.41 11.02 0.83
N GLU A 156 -20.07 12.16 0.78
CA GLU A 156 -20.55 12.79 -0.47
C GLU A 156 -19.37 13.06 -1.39
N ALA A 157 -18.33 13.74 -0.91
CA ALA A 157 -17.10 13.99 -1.69
C ALA A 157 -16.43 12.69 -2.14
N ALA A 158 -16.38 11.68 -1.28
CA ALA A 158 -15.77 10.38 -1.59
C ALA A 158 -16.49 9.66 -2.73
N ALA A 159 -17.82 9.72 -2.78
CA ALA A 159 -18.62 9.08 -3.83
C ALA A 159 -18.31 9.65 -5.22
N LEU A 160 -18.01 10.94 -5.32
CA LEU A 160 -17.65 11.61 -6.58
C LEU A 160 -16.27 11.21 -7.13
N MET A 161 -15.45 10.56 -6.32
CA MET A 161 -14.08 10.17 -6.68
C MET A 161 -13.95 8.72 -7.15
N VAL A 162 -15.01 7.91 -6.92
CA VAL A 162 -15.02 6.49 -7.30
C VAL A 162 -15.13 6.35 -8.81
N GLY A 163 -14.34 5.42 -9.38
CA GLY A 163 -14.31 5.16 -10.82
C GLY A 163 -12.89 5.13 -11.38
N GLU A 164 -12.81 4.98 -12.70
CA GLU A 164 -11.55 5.07 -13.45
C GLU A 164 -11.28 6.53 -13.84
N HIS A 165 -10.21 7.09 -13.31
CA HIS A 165 -9.83 8.48 -13.53
C HIS A 165 -8.33 8.65 -13.68
N ASP A 166 -7.93 9.78 -14.23
CA ASP A 166 -6.55 10.27 -14.18
C ASP A 166 -6.33 11.01 -12.86
N PHE A 167 -5.67 10.36 -11.91
CA PHE A 167 -5.35 10.94 -10.59
C PHE A 167 -4.09 11.81 -10.59
N ALA A 168 -3.68 12.40 -11.72
CA ALA A 168 -2.48 13.24 -11.80
C ALA A 168 -2.46 14.35 -10.75
N ALA A 169 -3.62 14.98 -10.47
CA ALA A 169 -3.77 16.03 -9.45
C ALA A 169 -3.43 15.54 -8.02
N TYR A 170 -3.63 14.27 -7.74
CA TYR A 170 -3.40 13.64 -6.42
C TYR A 170 -2.08 12.88 -6.32
N CYS A 171 -1.29 12.82 -7.37
CA CYS A 171 -0.06 12.06 -7.43
C CYS A 171 1.18 12.95 -7.45
N LYS A 172 2.27 12.48 -6.84
CA LYS A 172 3.57 13.02 -7.16
C LYS A 172 4.01 12.47 -8.51
N LYS A 173 4.24 13.37 -9.48
CA LYS A 173 4.68 13.02 -10.83
C LYS A 173 5.93 12.14 -10.80
N ARG A 174 5.91 11.07 -11.58
CA ARG A 174 7.05 10.18 -11.81
C ARG A 174 7.15 9.90 -13.30
N GLU A 175 8.32 10.07 -13.85
CA GLU A 175 8.60 9.80 -15.26
C GLU A 175 8.33 8.33 -15.61
N GLY A 176 7.70 8.08 -16.75
CA GLY A 176 7.37 6.73 -17.23
C GLY A 176 6.25 6.01 -16.47
N ALA A 177 5.54 6.68 -15.54
CA ALA A 177 4.42 6.08 -14.81
C ALA A 177 3.09 6.75 -15.15
N THR A 178 2.07 5.95 -15.51
CA THR A 178 0.69 6.45 -15.69
C THR A 178 0.05 6.78 -14.33
N THR A 179 -0.85 7.75 -14.33
CA THR A 179 -1.66 8.18 -13.18
C THR A 179 -3.12 7.72 -13.27
N ILE A 180 -3.48 6.99 -14.34
CA ILE A 180 -4.81 6.42 -14.53
C ILE A 180 -4.98 5.23 -13.57
N ARG A 181 -6.02 5.29 -12.72
CA ARG A 181 -6.34 4.27 -11.72
C ARG A 181 -7.84 4.08 -11.61
N THR A 182 -8.25 2.88 -11.23
CA THR A 182 -9.64 2.60 -10.88
C THR A 182 -9.77 2.62 -9.36
N LEU A 183 -10.28 3.73 -8.81
CA LEU A 183 -10.66 3.83 -7.40
C LEU A 183 -11.98 3.09 -7.22
N GLN A 184 -11.93 1.92 -6.56
CA GLN A 184 -13.07 1.01 -6.42
C GLN A 184 -13.92 1.34 -5.18
N LYS A 185 -13.27 1.91 -4.14
CA LYS A 185 -13.96 2.29 -2.91
C LYS A 185 -13.21 3.44 -2.23
N LEU A 186 -13.97 4.43 -1.80
CA LEU A 186 -13.57 5.45 -0.85
C LEU A 186 -14.75 5.71 0.07
N ARG A 187 -14.64 5.35 1.34
CA ARG A 187 -15.74 5.47 2.31
C ARG A 187 -15.19 5.74 3.70
N TRP A 188 -15.88 6.61 4.42
CA TRP A 188 -15.60 6.96 5.80
C TRP A 188 -16.65 6.39 6.74
N VAL A 189 -16.21 5.88 7.88
CA VAL A 189 -17.06 5.40 8.96
C VAL A 189 -16.48 5.91 10.27
N ARG A 190 -17.34 6.36 11.17
CA ARG A 190 -16.96 6.69 12.56
C ARG A 190 -17.24 5.49 13.44
N ASP A 191 -16.26 5.05 14.18
CA ASP A 191 -16.42 4.05 15.21
C ASP A 191 -17.13 4.70 16.42
N GLU A 192 -18.23 4.08 16.87
CA GLU A 192 -19.08 4.67 17.91
C GLU A 192 -18.40 4.72 19.29
N GLU A 193 -17.56 3.76 19.60
CA GLU A 193 -16.89 3.64 20.90
C GLU A 193 -15.68 4.59 20.99
N SER A 194 -14.74 4.47 20.07
CA SER A 194 -13.52 5.28 20.07
C SER A 194 -13.71 6.68 19.48
N GLY A 195 -14.73 6.88 18.63
CA GLY A 195 -14.97 8.09 17.85
C GLY A 195 -13.99 8.27 16.68
N VAL A 196 -13.11 7.31 16.43
CA VAL A 196 -12.12 7.37 15.34
C VAL A 196 -12.82 7.23 13.99
N LEU A 197 -12.55 8.15 13.08
CA LEU A 197 -12.96 8.04 11.69
C LEU A 197 -11.97 7.17 10.93
N THR A 198 -12.48 6.22 10.17
CA THR A 198 -11.67 5.36 9.30
C THR A 198 -12.11 5.50 7.85
N ALA A 199 -11.19 5.96 7.00
CA ALA A 199 -11.35 5.86 5.56
C ALA A 199 -10.93 4.48 5.08
N THR A 200 -11.79 3.81 4.31
CA THR A 200 -11.44 2.64 3.51
C THR A 200 -11.18 3.10 2.08
N VAL A 201 -9.97 2.85 1.58
CA VAL A 201 -9.57 3.24 0.21
C VAL A 201 -9.10 2.00 -0.53
N GLN A 202 -9.80 1.62 -1.61
CA GLN A 202 -9.48 0.44 -2.42
C GLN A 202 -9.34 0.85 -3.89
N ALA A 203 -8.27 0.40 -4.52
CA ALA A 203 -8.01 0.61 -5.94
C ALA A 203 -7.18 -0.54 -6.52
N ASP A 204 -7.22 -0.66 -7.83
CA ASP A 204 -6.36 -1.60 -8.57
C ASP A 204 -4.87 -1.32 -8.38
N ALA A 205 -4.48 -0.05 -8.32
CA ALA A 205 -3.14 0.41 -7.95
C ALA A 205 -3.22 1.86 -7.42
N PHE A 206 -2.14 2.31 -6.79
CA PHE A 206 -1.99 3.68 -6.32
C PHE A 206 -0.72 4.31 -6.88
N CYS A 207 -0.79 5.57 -7.28
CA CYS A 207 0.40 6.36 -7.55
C CYS A 207 0.95 7.02 -6.27
N HIS A 208 2.18 7.50 -6.32
CA HIS A 208 2.89 8.02 -5.16
C HIS A 208 2.11 9.16 -4.48
N ASN A 209 1.87 9.06 -3.19
CA ASN A 209 1.08 9.95 -2.33
C ASN A 209 -0.43 9.96 -2.59
N MET A 210 -0.97 9.23 -3.55
CA MET A 210 -2.39 9.31 -3.94
C MET A 210 -3.35 9.19 -2.76
N VAL A 211 -3.25 8.11 -1.98
CA VAL A 211 -4.16 7.90 -0.82
C VAL A 211 -4.08 9.09 0.14
N ARG A 212 -2.88 9.51 0.52
CA ARG A 212 -2.67 10.59 1.48
C ARG A 212 -3.16 11.95 0.96
N ALA A 213 -3.10 12.18 -0.34
CA ALA A 213 -3.65 13.39 -0.98
C ALA A 213 -5.19 13.35 -1.01
N LEU A 214 -5.81 12.20 -1.35
CA LEU A 214 -7.26 12.00 -1.29
C LEU A 214 -7.80 12.23 0.13
N ILE A 215 -7.13 11.68 1.14
CA ILE A 215 -7.49 11.91 2.55
C ILE A 215 -7.37 13.39 2.91
N GLY A 216 -6.29 14.07 2.50
CA GLY A 216 -6.11 15.49 2.76
C GLY A 216 -7.22 16.36 2.16
N ALA A 217 -7.67 16.04 0.95
CA ALA A 217 -8.81 16.71 0.33
C ALA A 217 -10.11 16.45 1.10
N ALA A 218 -10.35 15.19 1.51
CA ALA A 218 -11.53 14.84 2.30
C ALA A 218 -11.58 15.54 3.66
N LEU A 219 -10.43 15.74 4.35
CA LEU A 219 -10.37 16.48 5.60
C LEU A 219 -10.73 17.97 5.44
N PHE A 220 -10.38 18.59 4.30
CA PHE A 220 -10.78 19.96 4.01
C PHE A 220 -12.27 20.11 3.70
N VAL A 221 -12.91 19.06 3.22
CA VAL A 221 -14.37 19.00 3.09
C VAL A 221 -14.99 18.80 4.46
N GLY A 222 -14.52 17.84 5.24
CA GLY A 222 -15.07 17.50 6.55
C GLY A 222 -15.02 18.64 7.56
N ASP A 223 -13.98 19.47 7.53
CA ASP A 223 -13.87 20.64 8.43
C ASP A 223 -14.46 21.94 7.84
N GLY A 224 -15.19 21.83 6.73
CA GLY A 224 -15.94 22.93 6.11
C GLY A 224 -15.10 23.95 5.31
N ARG A 225 -13.79 23.72 5.15
CA ARG A 225 -12.92 24.63 4.38
C ARG A 225 -13.17 24.56 2.86
N ARG A 226 -13.73 23.46 2.36
CA ARG A 226 -14.03 23.22 0.96
C ARG A 226 -15.40 22.55 0.80
N PRO A 227 -16.14 22.83 -0.28
CA PRO A 227 -17.39 22.12 -0.56
C PRO A 227 -17.12 20.66 -0.97
N ALA A 228 -18.15 19.79 -0.85
CA ALA A 228 -18.05 18.37 -1.21
C ALA A 228 -17.69 18.13 -2.68
N SER A 229 -18.01 19.07 -3.59
CA SER A 229 -17.65 19.00 -5.01
C SER A 229 -16.16 19.22 -5.29
N TRP A 230 -15.45 19.95 -4.41
CA TRP A 230 -14.08 20.39 -4.68
C TRP A 230 -13.08 19.26 -5.00
N PRO A 231 -13.07 18.10 -4.32
CA PRO A 231 -12.16 17.03 -4.69
C PRO A 231 -12.35 16.52 -6.13
N ALA A 232 -13.60 16.46 -6.62
CA ALA A 232 -13.90 16.07 -7.98
C ALA A 232 -13.50 17.16 -9.00
N GLU A 233 -13.64 18.42 -8.67
CA GLU A 233 -13.16 19.55 -9.49
C GLU A 233 -11.64 19.50 -9.66
N VAL A 234 -10.90 19.25 -8.57
CA VAL A 234 -9.44 19.03 -8.59
C VAL A 234 -9.07 17.82 -9.46
N LEU A 235 -9.83 16.72 -9.35
CA LEU A 235 -9.62 15.52 -10.17
C LEU A 235 -9.77 15.84 -11.66
N ALA A 236 -10.84 16.55 -12.02
CA ALA A 236 -11.15 16.94 -13.40
C ALA A 236 -10.07 17.86 -14.02
N ALA A 237 -9.44 18.70 -13.21
CA ALA A 237 -8.39 19.62 -13.66
C ALA A 237 -7.10 18.89 -14.08
N LYS A 238 -6.83 17.67 -13.62
CA LYS A 238 -5.63 16.82 -13.91
C LYS A 238 -4.30 17.52 -13.62
N VAL A 239 -4.33 18.63 -12.94
CA VAL A 239 -3.15 19.42 -12.53
C VAL A 239 -3.11 19.47 -11.02
N ARG A 240 -1.91 19.32 -10.45
CA ARG A 240 -1.76 19.36 -9.00
C ARG A 240 -2.20 20.71 -8.44
N ASP A 241 -3.26 20.70 -7.65
CA ASP A 241 -3.74 21.86 -6.92
C ASP A 241 -2.88 22.07 -5.67
N PRO A 242 -2.29 23.28 -5.45
CA PRO A 242 -1.51 23.58 -4.25
C PRO A 242 -2.33 23.50 -2.96
N GLY A 243 -3.66 23.58 -3.03
CA GLY A 243 -4.57 23.37 -1.90
C GLY A 243 -4.71 21.92 -1.48
N VAL A 244 -4.30 20.94 -2.30
CA VAL A 244 -4.33 19.52 -1.94
C VAL A 244 -3.16 19.19 -1.01
N HIS A 245 -3.45 19.02 0.27
CA HIS A 245 -2.48 18.67 1.29
C HIS A 245 -2.25 17.16 1.37
N VAL A 246 -0.98 16.74 1.43
CA VAL A 246 -0.62 15.33 1.65
C VAL A 246 -0.50 15.08 3.16
N VAL A 247 -1.49 14.42 3.75
CA VAL A 247 -1.52 14.17 5.20
C VAL A 247 -0.35 13.31 5.69
N ARG A 248 -0.07 13.34 6.99
CA ARG A 248 1.00 12.57 7.63
C ARG A 248 0.80 11.06 7.40
N PRO A 249 1.89 10.27 7.30
CA PRO A 249 1.80 8.85 6.93
C PRO A 249 1.25 7.95 8.03
N HIS A 250 1.44 8.26 9.30
CA HIS A 250 1.17 7.38 10.44
C HIS A 250 -0.31 6.97 10.61
N GLY A 251 -1.26 7.70 10.02
CA GLY A 251 -2.66 7.25 9.98
C GLY A 251 -2.93 6.17 8.93
N LEU A 252 -1.98 5.93 7.99
CA LEU A 252 -2.16 5.05 6.84
C LEU A 252 -1.63 3.64 7.09
N THR A 253 -2.48 2.65 6.83
CA THR A 253 -2.13 1.23 6.91
C THR A 253 -2.57 0.50 5.64
N LEU A 254 -1.68 -0.24 4.98
CA LEU A 254 -2.05 -1.23 3.97
C LEU A 254 -2.69 -2.42 4.67
N GLU A 255 -3.99 -2.60 4.49
CA GLU A 255 -4.75 -3.64 5.18
C GLU A 255 -4.76 -4.96 4.42
N GLU A 256 -4.81 -4.91 3.08
CA GLU A 256 -4.97 -6.10 2.26
C GLU A 256 -4.49 -5.91 0.83
N VAL A 257 -3.96 -6.99 0.25
CA VAL A 257 -3.69 -7.15 -1.18
C VAL A 257 -4.43 -8.39 -1.66
N ALA A 258 -5.32 -8.23 -2.64
CA ALA A 258 -6.08 -9.34 -3.20
C ALA A 258 -5.45 -9.86 -4.50
N TYR A 259 -5.57 -11.16 -4.67
CA TYR A 259 -5.12 -11.88 -5.87
C TYR A 259 -6.29 -12.70 -6.44
N PRO A 260 -6.28 -13.00 -7.75
CA PRO A 260 -7.26 -13.92 -8.34
C PRO A 260 -6.97 -15.36 -7.92
N ALA A 261 -7.79 -16.30 -8.38
CA ALA A 261 -7.53 -17.74 -8.28
C ALA A 261 -6.19 -18.11 -8.97
N ASP A 262 -5.57 -19.19 -8.52
CA ASP A 262 -4.19 -19.54 -8.89
C ASP A 262 -3.97 -19.70 -10.40
N ASP A 263 -4.96 -20.23 -11.12
CA ASP A 263 -4.94 -20.41 -12.59
C ASP A 263 -4.98 -19.08 -13.37
N LEU A 264 -5.40 -17.99 -12.76
CA LEU A 264 -5.50 -16.67 -13.39
C LEU A 264 -4.32 -15.74 -13.06
N LEU A 265 -3.40 -16.15 -12.20
CA LEU A 265 -2.29 -15.30 -11.71
C LEU A 265 -1.37 -14.81 -12.84
N ALA A 266 -0.99 -15.70 -13.75
CA ALA A 266 -0.10 -15.37 -14.87
C ALA A 266 -0.77 -14.40 -15.85
N ALA A 267 -2.01 -14.69 -16.26
CA ALA A 267 -2.78 -13.83 -17.16
C ALA A 267 -2.98 -12.44 -16.56
N ARG A 268 -3.29 -12.36 -15.27
CA ARG A 268 -3.43 -11.07 -14.55
C ARG A 268 -2.11 -10.30 -14.50
N ALA A 269 -0.98 -10.99 -14.30
CA ALA A 269 0.33 -10.35 -14.26
C ALA A 269 0.72 -9.74 -15.62
N GLU A 270 0.38 -10.40 -16.71
CA GLU A 270 0.60 -9.89 -18.06
C GLU A 270 -0.29 -8.68 -18.37
N GLU A 271 -1.59 -8.78 -18.08
CA GLU A 271 -2.53 -7.65 -18.23
C GLU A 271 -2.07 -6.40 -17.47
N ALA A 272 -1.59 -6.58 -16.24
CA ALA A 272 -1.18 -5.47 -15.37
C ALA A 272 0.08 -4.73 -15.85
N ARG A 273 0.84 -5.28 -16.81
CA ARG A 273 1.99 -4.61 -17.43
C ARG A 273 1.61 -3.68 -18.57
N ASN A 274 0.41 -3.82 -19.12
CA ASN A 274 -0.07 -2.96 -20.19
C ASN A 274 -0.25 -1.52 -19.67
N VAL A 275 0.23 -0.57 -20.49
CA VAL A 275 0.06 0.86 -20.20
C VAL A 275 -1.40 1.23 -20.46
N ARG A 276 -2.06 1.80 -19.45
CA ARG A 276 -3.45 2.22 -19.55
C ARG A 276 -3.59 3.57 -20.25
N THR A 277 -4.61 3.69 -21.08
CA THR A 277 -5.08 4.93 -21.70
C THR A 277 -6.55 5.10 -21.39
N LEU A 278 -7.00 6.33 -21.09
CA LEU A 278 -8.43 6.60 -20.94
C LEU A 278 -9.12 6.53 -22.32
N PRO A 279 -10.37 6.03 -22.39
CA PRO A 279 -11.18 6.11 -23.60
C PRO A 279 -11.29 7.57 -24.04
N GLY A 280 -10.96 7.88 -25.29
CA GLY A 280 -11.01 9.24 -25.84
C GLY A 280 -9.72 10.05 -25.79
N ALA A 281 -8.62 9.53 -25.23
CA ALA A 281 -7.28 10.07 -25.43
C ALA A 281 -6.72 9.59 -26.78
N GLY A 282 -7.44 9.90 -27.87
CA GLY A 282 -6.97 9.64 -29.24
C GLY A 282 -5.78 10.54 -29.56
N CYS A 283 -4.81 10.00 -30.26
CA CYS A 283 -3.66 10.69 -30.82
C CYS A 283 -4.06 12.03 -31.48
N CYS A 284 -3.49 13.13 -30.98
CA CYS A 284 -3.21 14.30 -31.78
C CYS A 284 -1.76 14.25 -32.22
#